data_8869fc20d5e23e1a0f8fd530c9e5cf80
#
_entry.id   8869fc20d5e23e1a0f8fd530c9e5cf80
#
_cell.length_a   1.000
_cell.length_b   1.000
_cell.length_c   1.000
_cell.angle_alpha   90.00
_cell.angle_beta   90.00
_cell.angle_gamma   90.00
#
_symmetry.space_group_name_H-M   'P 1'
#
loop_
_entity.id
_entity.type
_entity.pdbx_description
1 polymer ?
#
loop_
_entity_poly.entity_id
_entity_poly.type
_entity_poly.pdbx_seq_one_letter_code
_entity_poly.pdbx_strand_id
1 'polypeptide(L)' 'MWIPVITILWALGDSATWVNFPMVNFPFSSSDKCYLYIDSARSKITQDPQYLNGYSTCVYIGSPTGTGEPT' A
#
# COMPACT_ATOMS: atom_id res chain seq x y z
N MET A 1 -3.06 13.54 -5.11
CA MET A 1 -2.85 12.91 -3.81
C MET A 1 -2.48 11.44 -4.03
N TRP A 2 -1.54 10.97 -3.26
CA TRP A 2 -1.02 9.62 -3.44
C TRP A 2 -1.41 8.73 -2.28
N ILE A 3 -1.91 7.53 -2.57
CA ILE A 3 -2.36 6.60 -1.54
C ILE A 3 -1.48 5.36 -1.60
N PRO A 4 -0.88 4.96 -0.49
CA PRO A 4 -0.09 3.73 -0.51
C PRO A 4 -1.02 2.53 -0.48
N VAL A 5 -0.69 1.54 -1.29
CA VAL A 5 -1.44 0.29 -1.34
C VAL A 5 -0.44 -0.84 -1.10
N ILE A 6 -0.68 -1.62 -0.09
CA ILE A 6 0.20 -2.73 0.28
C ILE A 6 -0.55 -4.03 0.08
N THR A 7 0.04 -4.94 -0.67
CA THR A 7 -0.56 -6.25 -0.94
C THR A 7 0.37 -7.31 -0.40
N ILE A 8 -0.16 -8.21 0.42
CA ILE A 8 0.65 -9.20 1.12
C ILE A 8 0.07 -10.59 0.92
N LEU A 9 0.95 -11.55 0.72
CA LEU A 9 0.56 -12.95 0.73
C LEU A 9 0.79 -13.46 2.15
N TRP A 10 -0.27 -13.80 2.80
CA TRP A 10 -0.27 -14.09 4.23
C TRP A 10 -0.53 -15.57 4.48
N ALA A 11 0.26 -16.16 5.37
CA ALA A 11 0.11 -17.57 5.68
C ALA A 11 -1.03 -17.82 6.65
N LEU A 12 -1.88 -18.78 6.32
CA LEU A 12 -3.00 -19.14 7.15
C LEU A 12 -2.96 -20.65 7.36
N GLY A 13 -2.06 -21.11 8.21
CA GLY A 13 -1.92 -22.55 8.41
C GLY A 13 -1.42 -23.22 7.16
N ASP A 14 -2.23 -24.10 6.60
CA ASP A 14 -1.84 -24.82 5.42
C ASP A 14 -2.10 -24.08 4.13
N SER A 15 -2.67 -22.92 4.20
CA SER A 15 -3.00 -22.18 2.99
C SER A 15 -2.46 -20.76 3.08
N ALA A 16 -2.63 -20.01 2.04
CA ALA A 16 -2.20 -18.62 2.02
C ALA A 16 -3.20 -17.79 1.24
N THR A 17 -3.28 -16.53 1.56
CA THR A 17 -4.21 -15.64 0.89
C THR A 17 -3.56 -14.29 0.63
N TRP A 18 -3.97 -13.63 -0.43
CA TRP A 18 -3.53 -12.27 -0.72
C TRP A 18 -4.46 -11.29 -0.03
N VAL A 19 -3.89 -10.32 0.63
CA VAL A 19 -4.65 -9.30 1.33
C VAL A 19 -4.20 -7.94 0.86
N ASN A 20 -5.14 -7.08 0.51
CA ASN A 20 -4.86 -5.73 0.09
C ASN A 20 -5.14 -4.75 1.21
N PHE A 21 -4.23 -3.82 1.41
CA PHE A 21 -4.41 -2.76 2.39
C PHE A 21 -4.25 -1.40 1.73
N PRO A 22 -5.31 -0.86 1.15
CA PRO A 22 -5.24 0.49 0.62
C PRO A 22 -5.32 1.49 1.78
N MET A 23 -4.28 2.27 1.94
CA MET A 23 -4.20 3.19 3.08
C MET A 23 -4.88 4.50 2.75
N VAL A 24 -6.19 4.45 2.59
CA VAL A 24 -6.94 5.62 2.18
C VAL A 24 -6.94 6.72 3.23
N ASN A 25 -6.61 6.40 4.47
CA ASN A 25 -6.56 7.40 5.53
C ASN A 25 -5.21 8.09 5.62
N PHE A 26 -4.27 7.74 4.77
CA PHE A 26 -2.94 8.33 4.80
C PHE A 26 -2.56 8.83 3.43
N PRO A 27 -3.24 9.85 2.93
CA PRO A 27 -2.88 10.38 1.62
C PRO A 27 -1.64 11.26 1.72
N PHE A 28 -0.82 11.20 0.71
CA PHE A 28 0.40 11.98 0.64
C PHE A 28 0.36 12.94 -0.55
N SER A 29 0.95 14.09 -0.37
CA SER A 29 0.94 15.08 -1.43
C SER A 29 1.97 14.80 -2.51
N SER A 30 2.92 13.95 -2.24
CA SER A 30 3.92 13.60 -3.23
C SER A 30 4.17 12.11 -3.24
N SER A 31 4.59 11.60 -4.38
CA SER A 31 4.90 10.18 -4.49
C SER A 31 6.13 9.83 -3.66
N ASP A 32 7.08 10.73 -3.55
CA ASP A 32 8.29 10.46 -2.78
C ASP A 32 7.96 10.16 -1.32
N LYS A 33 7.07 10.95 -0.73
CA LYS A 33 6.68 10.71 0.65
C LYS A 33 5.88 9.43 0.79
N CYS A 34 5.06 9.13 -0.20
CA CYS A 34 4.29 7.90 -0.19
C CYS A 34 5.20 6.69 -0.22
N TYR A 35 6.22 6.71 -1.06
CA TYR A 35 7.14 5.58 -1.14
C TYR A 35 8.02 5.46 0.10
N LEU A 36 8.36 6.56 0.74
CA LEU A 36 9.08 6.50 2.01
C LEU A 36 8.23 5.81 3.07
N TYR A 37 6.95 6.11 3.10
CA TYR A 37 6.04 5.46 4.04
C TYR A 37 5.98 3.96 3.76
N ILE A 38 5.89 3.59 2.49
CA ILE A 38 5.84 2.18 2.10
C ILE A 38 7.11 1.45 2.52
N ASP A 39 8.26 2.05 2.33
CA ASP A 39 9.52 1.41 2.72
C ASP A 39 9.54 1.15 4.22
N SER A 40 9.08 2.10 5.01
CA SER A 40 9.05 1.95 6.45
C SER A 40 8.07 0.84 6.85
N ALA A 41 6.92 0.80 6.21
CA ALA A 41 5.91 -0.21 6.53
C ALA A 41 6.38 -1.59 6.13
N ARG A 42 7.02 -1.73 4.97
CA ARG A 42 7.51 -3.02 4.53
C ARG A 42 8.56 -3.58 5.49
N SER A 43 9.41 -2.72 6.02
CA SER A 43 10.42 -3.15 6.96
C SER A 43 9.80 -3.84 8.17
N LYS A 44 8.64 -3.38 8.59
CA LYS A 44 7.97 -3.98 9.74
C LYS A 44 7.19 -5.22 9.35
N ILE A 45 6.51 -5.17 8.24
CA ILE A 45 5.66 -6.27 7.79
C ILE A 45 6.47 -7.52 7.47
N THR A 46 7.64 -7.35 6.86
CA THR A 46 8.45 -8.50 6.48
C THR A 46 9.05 -9.22 7.67
N GLN A 47 8.96 -8.63 8.85
CA GLN A 47 9.45 -9.31 10.05
C GLN A 47 8.41 -10.24 10.65
N ASP A 48 7.19 -10.21 10.15
CA ASP A 48 6.14 -11.06 10.68
C ASP A 48 6.32 -12.47 10.15
N PRO A 49 6.27 -13.49 11.01
CA PRO A 49 6.47 -14.87 10.55
C PRO A 49 5.40 -15.37 9.59
N GLN A 50 4.26 -14.74 9.53
CA GLN A 50 3.23 -15.15 8.60
C GLN A 50 3.38 -14.50 7.23
N TYR A 51 4.32 -13.58 7.08
CA TYR A 51 4.53 -12.92 5.81
C TYR A 51 5.25 -13.87 4.85
N LEU A 52 4.65 -14.14 3.71
CA LEU A 52 5.26 -15.00 2.71
C LEU A 52 5.81 -14.20 1.54
N ASN A 53 5.07 -13.24 1.07
CA ASN A 53 5.47 -12.43 -0.05
C ASN A 53 4.60 -11.18 -0.08
N GLY A 54 4.94 -10.24 -0.92
CA GLY A 54 4.12 -9.05 -1.01
C GLY A 54 4.75 -8.00 -1.89
N TYR A 55 3.95 -7.00 -2.21
CA TYR A 55 4.43 -5.85 -2.94
C TYR A 55 3.60 -4.64 -2.54
N SER A 56 4.08 -3.48 -2.86
CA SER A 56 3.38 -2.26 -2.53
C SER A 56 3.63 -1.22 -3.58
N THR A 57 2.72 -0.30 -3.70
CA THR A 57 2.84 0.75 -4.69
C THR A 57 2.06 1.97 -4.20
N CYS A 58 2.30 3.11 -4.83
CA CYS A 58 1.54 4.31 -4.56
C CYS A 58 0.66 4.59 -5.75
N VAL A 59 -0.60 4.86 -5.48
CA VAL A 59 -1.59 5.11 -6.51
C VAL A 59 -2.00 6.58 -6.43
N TYR A 60 -2.03 7.25 -7.57
CA TYR A 60 -2.45 8.63 -7.60
C TYR A 60 -3.96 8.71 -7.70
N ILE A 61 -4.56 9.53 -6.84
CA ILE A 61 -5.99 9.72 -6.83
C ILE A 61 -6.24 11.19 -7.07
N GLY A 62 -6.98 11.50 -8.09
CA GLY A 62 -7.25 12.88 -8.40
C GLY A 62 -8.23 13.51 -7.45
N SER A 63 -8.46 14.76 -7.68
CA SER A 63 -9.37 15.49 -6.81
C SER A 63 -10.77 14.96 -6.98
N PRO A 64 -11.46 14.79 -5.91
CA PRO A 64 -12.82 14.29 -6.01
C PRO A 64 -13.76 15.25 -6.70
N THR A 65 -13.41 16.51 -6.73
CA THR A 65 -14.28 17.37 -7.40
C THR A 65 -14.00 17.29 -8.78
N GLY A 66 -13.20 16.54 -9.13
CA GLY A 66 -12.76 16.52 -10.26
C GLY A 66 -13.30 16.53 -11.38
N THR A 67 -12.96 17.18 -11.99
CA THR A 67 -13.19 17.05 -13.27
C THR A 67 -12.44 15.90 -13.56
N GLY A 68 -12.06 15.33 -12.66
CA GLY A 68 -11.51 14.13 -12.94
C GLY A 68 -10.30 14.09 -13.66
N GLU A 69 -9.58 14.93 -13.64
CA GLU A 69 -8.55 14.91 -14.35
C GLU A 69 -7.45 14.41 -13.73
N PRO A 70 -7.23 13.29 -13.69
CA PRO A 70 -6.21 12.67 -12.97
C PRO A 70 -4.93 13.08 -13.44
N THR A 71 -4.72 13.22 -14.45
CA THR A 71 -3.45 13.47 -14.92
C THR A 71 -2.42 13.16 -14.08
#